data_962e776bc05fab280f1da4ab553bc625
#
_entry.id   962e776bc05fab280f1da4ab553bc625
#
_cell.length_a   1.000
_cell.length_b   1.000
_cell.length_c   1.000
_cell.angle_alpha   90.00
_cell.angle_beta   90.00
_cell.angle_gamma   90.00
#
_symmetry.space_group_name_H-M   'P 1'
#
loop_
_entity.id
_entity.type
_entity.pdbx_description
1 polymer ?
#
loop_
_entity_poly.entity_id
_entity_poly.type
_entity_poly.pdbx_seq_one_letter_code
_entity_poly.pdbx_strand_id
1 'polypeptide(L)'
;MAYTSVIPVHRLDRSIEYVKDKEKTTQKADSLEAAIDYAMNRTKTEQAVFEDTIGCTNENAYADMVATKKRFHKMGGVEGYHLVQSFAEGEVTPELAHLIGQELADRLLKGQYEVVITTHLNTRHYHNHIVWNSVSMADGRKYHSNAKSYYTEIRKISDELCRKYGLSIIESDQKKSIPYVQWKAEQEGKPTWRSAIRLDIRESVQESYSWSPVSYTHLTLP
;
A
#
# COMPACT_ATOMS: atom_id res chain seq x y z
N MET A 1 -0.52 -11.76 -3.85
CA MET A 1 -0.35 -10.57 -4.74
C MET A 1 -0.21 -9.34 -3.87
N ALA A 2 0.95 -8.67 -3.89
CA ALA A 2 1.16 -7.49 -3.05
C ALA A 2 0.63 -6.22 -3.73
N TYR A 3 -0.13 -5.45 -2.99
CA TYR A 3 -0.60 -4.12 -3.36
C TYR A 3 0.12 -3.06 -2.52
N THR A 4 0.53 -1.97 -3.12
CA THR A 4 1.15 -0.84 -2.42
C THR A 4 0.35 0.44 -2.64
N SER A 5 0.29 1.29 -1.61
CA SER A 5 -0.29 2.63 -1.67
C SER A 5 0.50 3.58 -0.78
N VAL A 6 0.77 4.78 -1.24
CA VAL A 6 1.46 5.81 -0.45
C VAL A 6 0.61 7.06 -0.32
N ILE A 7 0.52 7.58 0.89
CA ILE A 7 -0.30 8.73 1.26
C ILE A 7 0.59 9.78 1.94
N PRO A 8 0.59 11.04 1.49
CA PRO A 8 1.24 12.12 2.22
C PRO A 8 0.51 12.39 3.54
N VAL A 9 1.26 12.55 4.62
CA VAL A 9 0.73 12.72 5.98
C VAL A 9 0.91 14.16 6.43
N HIS A 10 -0.19 14.78 6.87
CA HIS A 10 -0.21 16.14 7.43
C HIS A 10 -0.41 16.13 8.96
N ARG A 11 -0.68 14.97 9.56
CA ARG A 11 -0.83 14.73 10.99
C ARG A 11 -0.08 13.44 11.36
N LEU A 12 1.23 13.57 11.52
CA LEU A 12 2.13 12.44 11.77
C LEU A 12 1.86 11.75 13.11
N ASP A 13 1.46 12.52 14.13
CA ASP A 13 1.01 12.01 15.42
C ASP A 13 -0.08 10.95 15.26
N ARG A 14 -1.16 11.27 14.56
CA ARG A 14 -2.29 10.35 14.32
C ARG A 14 -1.93 9.15 13.44
N SER A 15 -1.04 9.33 12.48
CA SER A 15 -0.60 8.22 11.62
C SER A 15 0.22 7.21 12.42
N ILE A 16 1.10 7.65 13.30
CA ILE A 16 1.90 6.75 14.14
C ILE A 16 1.01 6.04 15.16
N GLU A 17 0.08 6.74 15.79
CA GLU A 17 -0.90 6.14 16.71
C GLU A 17 -1.73 5.05 16.02
N TYR A 18 -2.25 5.33 14.82
CA TYR A 18 -3.05 4.37 14.04
C TYR A 18 -2.27 3.10 13.71
N VAL A 19 -1.02 3.21 13.25
CA VAL A 19 -0.25 2.02 12.83
C VAL A 19 0.23 1.19 14.01
N LYS A 20 0.38 1.79 15.21
CA LYS A 20 0.76 1.12 16.46
C LYS A 20 -0.43 0.62 17.28
N ASP A 21 -1.63 0.65 16.74
CA ASP A 21 -2.81 0.14 17.42
C ASP A 21 -2.66 -1.37 17.69
N LYS A 22 -2.57 -1.72 18.96
CA LYS A 22 -2.31 -3.09 19.44
C LYS A 22 -3.36 -4.10 19.00
N GLU A 23 -4.62 -3.68 18.87
CA GLU A 23 -5.69 -4.55 18.40
C GLU A 23 -5.52 -4.95 16.92
N LYS A 24 -4.75 -4.19 16.17
CA LYS A 24 -4.48 -4.43 14.74
C LYS A 24 -3.18 -5.18 14.51
N THR A 25 -2.18 -5.01 15.37
CA THR A 25 -0.88 -5.67 15.24
C THR A 25 -0.85 -7.08 15.80
N THR A 26 -1.80 -7.43 16.68
CA THR A 26 -1.90 -8.76 17.28
C THR A 26 -2.83 -9.67 16.47
N GLN A 27 -2.45 -10.93 16.31
CA GLN A 27 -3.29 -11.95 15.70
C GLN A 27 -4.46 -12.32 16.64
N LYS A 28 -5.68 -12.36 16.13
CA LYS A 28 -6.82 -12.88 16.88
C LYS A 28 -6.68 -14.39 17.02
N ALA A 29 -6.76 -14.91 18.23
CA ALA A 29 -6.82 -16.33 18.48
C ALA A 29 -8.21 -16.88 18.06
N ASP A 30 -8.23 -17.86 17.15
CA ASP A 30 -9.46 -18.47 16.64
C ASP A 30 -10.09 -19.45 17.64
N SER A 31 -9.37 -19.84 18.70
CA SER A 31 -9.87 -20.69 19.78
C SER A 31 -9.27 -20.33 21.12
N LEU A 32 -9.94 -20.73 22.22
CA LEU A 32 -9.42 -20.57 23.59
C LEU A 32 -8.09 -21.30 23.77
N GLU A 33 -7.89 -22.44 23.12
CA GLU A 33 -6.65 -23.23 23.17
C GLU A 33 -5.52 -22.49 22.43
N ALA A 34 -5.78 -21.94 21.24
CA ALA A 34 -4.85 -21.07 20.53
C ALA A 34 -4.55 -19.78 21.32
N ALA A 35 -5.55 -19.23 22.04
CA ALA A 35 -5.34 -18.07 22.92
C ALA A 35 -4.48 -18.40 24.14
N ILE A 36 -4.62 -19.60 24.70
CA ILE A 36 -3.82 -20.07 25.84
C ILE A 36 -2.38 -20.38 25.38
N ASP A 37 -2.19 -21.08 24.28
CA ASP A 37 -0.87 -21.34 23.67
C ASP A 37 -0.18 -20.03 23.29
N TYR A 38 -0.94 -19.10 22.73
CA TYR A 38 -0.51 -17.74 22.45
C TYR A 38 -0.07 -16.99 23.71
N ALA A 39 -0.87 -17.03 24.78
CA ALA A 39 -0.56 -16.37 26.06
C ALA A 39 0.58 -17.04 26.83
N MET A 40 0.74 -18.36 26.73
CA MET A 40 1.78 -19.13 27.43
C MET A 40 3.14 -19.13 26.74
N ASN A 41 3.18 -19.02 25.41
CA ASN A 41 4.43 -19.03 24.62
C ASN A 41 4.96 -17.62 24.28
N ARG A 42 4.28 -16.56 24.66
CA ARG A 42 4.55 -15.21 24.18
C ARG A 42 4.87 -14.23 25.29
N THR A 43 6.06 -14.36 25.82
CA THR A 43 6.74 -13.27 26.52
C THR A 43 6.89 -12.06 25.61
N LYS A 44 6.76 -10.86 26.17
CA LYS A 44 7.00 -9.48 25.67
C LYS A 44 7.71 -9.24 24.31
N THR A 45 8.22 -10.29 23.69
CA THR A 45 9.03 -10.25 22.45
C THR A 45 8.20 -10.16 21.18
N GLU A 46 6.91 -10.47 21.21
CA GLU A 46 6.11 -10.56 19.98
C GLU A 46 5.49 -9.25 19.50
N GLN A 47 5.22 -8.32 20.40
CA GLN A 47 4.95 -6.94 19.99
C GLN A 47 6.15 -6.32 19.25
N ALA A 48 7.36 -6.74 19.60
CA ALA A 48 8.59 -6.31 18.95
C ALA A 48 8.80 -6.95 17.56
N VAL A 49 8.19 -8.09 17.27
CA VAL A 49 8.30 -8.76 15.95
C VAL A 49 7.48 -8.06 14.88
N PHE A 50 6.36 -7.45 15.26
CA PHE A 50 5.44 -6.80 14.32
C PHE A 50 5.48 -5.27 14.39
N GLU A 51 6.34 -4.72 15.22
CA GLU A 51 6.65 -3.30 15.32
C GLU A 51 8.16 -3.11 15.31
N ASP A 52 8.67 -2.38 14.34
CA ASP A 52 10.08 -2.03 14.24
C ASP A 52 10.25 -0.55 13.91
N THR A 53 11.43 -0.01 14.24
CA THR A 53 11.74 1.39 13.99
C THR A 53 13.15 1.54 13.43
N ILE A 54 13.35 2.54 12.58
CA ILE A 54 14.65 2.94 12.06
C ILE A 54 14.89 4.40 12.44
N GLY A 55 16.01 4.68 13.09
CA GLY A 55 16.43 6.05 13.42
C GLY A 55 15.60 6.76 14.50
N CYS A 56 14.62 6.09 15.10
CA CYS A 56 13.82 6.58 16.21
C CYS A 56 13.54 5.47 17.22
N THR A 57 13.05 5.83 18.40
CA THR A 57 12.61 4.84 19.41
C THR A 57 11.14 4.53 19.26
N ASN A 58 10.73 3.31 19.65
CA ASN A 58 9.35 2.88 19.50
C ASN A 58 8.38 3.76 20.31
N GLU A 59 8.77 4.15 21.52
CA GLU A 59 7.97 4.95 22.43
C GLU A 59 7.89 6.43 22.00
N ASN A 60 8.97 6.98 21.40
CA ASN A 60 9.10 8.40 21.12
C ASN A 60 9.18 8.74 19.63
N ALA A 61 8.78 7.83 18.73
CA ALA A 61 8.94 8.01 17.29
C ALA A 61 8.43 9.37 16.77
N TYR A 62 7.27 9.82 17.24
CA TYR A 62 6.75 11.14 16.87
C TYR A 62 7.65 12.29 17.36
N ALA A 63 8.08 12.24 18.61
CA ALA A 63 8.95 13.28 19.19
C ALA A 63 10.33 13.34 18.50
N ASP A 64 10.90 12.17 18.17
CA ASP A 64 12.15 12.04 17.45
C ASP A 64 12.04 12.66 16.05
N MET A 65 10.98 12.33 15.31
CA MET A 65 10.68 12.90 13.98
C MET A 65 10.48 14.43 14.03
N VAL A 66 9.80 14.93 15.08
CA VAL A 66 9.64 16.38 15.29
C VAL A 66 10.96 17.04 15.64
N ALA A 67 11.80 16.39 16.45
CA ALA A 67 13.13 16.92 16.81
C ALA A 67 14.01 17.09 15.55
N THR A 68 14.01 16.12 14.65
CA THR A 68 14.70 16.22 13.35
C THR A 68 14.19 17.40 12.52
N LYS A 69 12.86 17.58 12.41
CA LYS A 69 12.28 18.72 11.68
C LYS A 69 12.70 20.07 12.28
N LYS A 70 12.71 20.18 13.63
CA LYS A 70 13.16 21.37 14.34
C LYS A 70 14.65 21.64 14.09
N ARG A 71 15.49 20.60 14.17
CA ARG A 71 16.93 20.68 13.92
C ARG A 71 17.25 21.29 12.55
N PHE A 72 16.50 20.92 11.52
CA PHE A 72 16.71 21.41 10.16
C PHE A 72 15.78 22.56 9.76
N HIS A 73 15.01 23.13 10.67
CA HIS A 73 14.05 24.22 10.42
C HIS A 73 13.06 23.91 9.30
N LYS A 74 12.58 22.65 9.22
CA LYS A 74 11.68 22.12 8.17
C LYS A 74 10.29 21.79 8.70
N MET A 75 9.76 22.62 9.60
CA MET A 75 8.39 22.48 10.09
C MET A 75 7.38 22.87 9.00
N GLY A 76 6.21 22.23 9.03
CA GLY A 76 5.08 22.53 8.15
C GLY A 76 5.09 21.84 6.78
N GLY A 77 3.96 21.90 6.10
CA GLY A 77 3.68 21.18 4.86
C GLY A 77 3.42 19.68 5.10
N VAL A 78 3.90 18.83 4.20
CA VAL A 78 3.83 17.36 4.39
C VAL A 78 4.76 16.98 5.53
N GLU A 79 4.20 16.35 6.58
CA GLU A 79 4.93 15.98 7.79
C GLU A 79 5.60 14.62 7.68
N GLY A 80 5.04 13.71 6.90
CA GLY A 80 5.54 12.37 6.68
C GLY A 80 4.83 11.70 5.52
N TYR A 81 5.12 10.44 5.33
CA TYR A 81 4.45 9.58 4.36
C TYR A 81 4.05 8.28 5.03
N HIS A 82 2.94 7.74 4.60
CA HIS A 82 2.41 6.48 5.06
C HIS A 82 2.24 5.55 3.86
N LEU A 83 3.02 4.49 3.81
CA LEU A 83 2.93 3.43 2.83
C LEU A 83 2.18 2.24 3.43
N VAL A 84 1.23 1.72 2.69
CA VAL A 84 0.57 0.44 2.98
C VAL A 84 1.02 -0.57 1.92
N GLN A 85 1.50 -1.73 2.38
CA GLN A 85 1.80 -2.88 1.54
C GLN A 85 0.95 -4.05 2.00
N SER A 86 0.01 -4.51 1.16
CA SER A 86 -0.95 -5.58 1.49
C SER A 86 -0.69 -6.81 0.65
N PHE A 87 -0.78 -7.99 1.26
CA PHE A 87 -0.57 -9.29 0.63
C PHE A 87 -1.89 -10.02 0.40
N ALA A 88 -1.93 -10.97 -0.53
CA ALA A 88 -3.08 -11.82 -0.72
C ALA A 88 -3.26 -12.78 0.48
N GLU A 89 -4.49 -13.18 0.74
CA GLU A 89 -4.84 -14.12 1.80
C GLU A 89 -4.06 -15.43 1.64
N GLY A 90 -3.40 -15.88 2.71
CA GLY A 90 -2.65 -17.14 2.73
C GLY A 90 -1.32 -17.14 1.95
N GLU A 91 -0.91 -16.02 1.36
CA GLU A 91 0.31 -15.95 0.54
C GLU A 91 1.58 -15.74 1.38
N VAL A 92 1.46 -15.16 2.55
CA VAL A 92 2.58 -14.86 3.47
C VAL A 92 2.25 -15.28 4.90
N THR A 93 3.30 -15.60 5.66
CA THR A 93 3.20 -15.66 7.13
C THR A 93 3.35 -14.27 7.74
N PRO A 94 2.90 -14.05 8.99
CA PRO A 94 3.10 -12.78 9.69
C PRO A 94 4.55 -12.29 9.69
N GLU A 95 5.48 -13.21 9.99
CA GLU A 95 6.92 -12.94 10.07
C GLU A 95 7.49 -12.55 8.71
N LEU A 96 7.10 -13.27 7.64
CA LEU A 96 7.53 -12.97 6.29
C LEU A 96 6.96 -11.64 5.80
N ALA A 97 5.70 -11.33 6.12
CA ALA A 97 5.10 -10.04 5.79
C ALA A 97 5.89 -8.90 6.43
N HIS A 98 6.22 -9.04 7.72
CA HIS A 98 6.99 -8.04 8.45
C HIS A 98 8.41 -7.87 7.90
N LEU A 99 9.11 -8.97 7.65
CA LEU A 99 10.45 -8.96 7.04
C LEU A 99 10.46 -8.24 5.69
N ILE A 100 9.46 -8.49 4.84
CA ILE A 100 9.33 -7.79 3.55
C ILE A 100 9.10 -6.29 3.76
N GLY A 101 8.33 -5.89 4.77
CA GLY A 101 8.14 -4.48 5.14
C GLY A 101 9.44 -3.80 5.57
N GLN A 102 10.25 -4.47 6.38
CA GLN A 102 11.58 -4.00 6.81
C GLN A 102 12.52 -3.83 5.60
N GLU A 103 12.64 -4.85 4.75
CA GLU A 103 13.48 -4.77 3.54
C GLU A 103 13.00 -3.69 2.55
N LEU A 104 11.69 -3.47 2.46
CA LEU A 104 11.13 -2.40 1.63
C LEU A 104 11.53 -1.02 2.17
N ALA A 105 11.40 -0.81 3.47
CA ALA A 105 11.80 0.43 4.11
C ALA A 105 13.31 0.71 3.95
N ASP A 106 14.14 -0.30 4.18
CA ASP A 106 15.60 -0.20 4.05
C ASP A 106 16.03 0.17 2.62
N ARG A 107 15.49 -0.51 1.62
CA ARG A 107 15.84 -0.25 0.21
C ARG A 107 15.33 1.11 -0.26
N LEU A 108 14.12 1.50 0.17
CA LEU A 108 13.50 2.75 -0.24
C LEU A 108 14.17 3.96 0.41
N LEU A 109 14.38 3.90 1.73
CA LEU A 109 14.76 5.05 2.55
C LEU A 109 16.25 5.07 2.92
N LYS A 110 16.95 3.95 2.71
CA LYS A 110 18.41 3.81 2.87
C LYS A 110 18.93 4.31 4.21
N GLY A 111 18.15 4.14 5.29
CA GLY A 111 18.49 4.59 6.62
C GLY A 111 18.59 6.12 6.80
N GLN A 112 18.03 6.91 5.87
CA GLN A 112 18.13 8.37 5.93
C GLN A 112 16.99 9.05 6.66
N TYR A 113 15.93 8.34 6.96
CA TYR A 113 14.71 8.87 7.58
C TYR A 113 14.35 8.03 8.79
N GLU A 114 13.73 8.67 9.79
CA GLU A 114 13.09 7.94 10.87
C GLU A 114 11.85 7.23 10.31
N VAL A 115 11.69 5.97 10.67
CA VAL A 115 10.64 5.08 10.17
C VAL A 115 10.00 4.32 11.31
N VAL A 116 8.69 4.13 11.23
CA VAL A 116 7.92 3.15 12.01
C VAL A 116 7.35 2.12 11.04
N ILE A 117 7.58 0.85 11.32
CA ILE A 117 7.12 -0.29 10.53
C ILE A 117 6.25 -1.15 11.42
N THR A 118 5.00 -1.40 11.01
CA THR A 118 4.10 -2.30 11.74
C THR A 118 3.40 -3.25 10.76
N THR A 119 3.08 -4.45 11.23
CA THR A 119 2.32 -5.42 10.46
C THR A 119 1.00 -5.70 11.13
N HIS A 120 -0.10 -5.44 10.45
CA HIS A 120 -1.44 -5.68 10.94
C HIS A 120 -1.93 -7.07 10.53
N LEU A 121 -2.40 -7.85 11.51
CA LEU A 121 -2.77 -9.26 11.36
C LEU A 121 -4.26 -9.53 11.56
N ASN A 122 -5.03 -8.51 11.93
CA ASN A 122 -6.45 -8.64 12.28
C ASN A 122 -7.40 -8.74 11.09
N THR A 123 -6.87 -8.80 9.88
CA THR A 123 -7.63 -8.95 8.64
C THR A 123 -7.18 -10.19 7.88
N ARG A 124 -8.00 -10.65 6.92
CA ARG A 124 -7.63 -11.78 6.04
C ARG A 124 -6.39 -11.51 5.19
N HIS A 125 -6.09 -10.24 4.95
CA HIS A 125 -4.93 -9.78 4.19
C HIS A 125 -3.94 -9.14 5.16
N TYR A 126 -2.83 -9.81 5.43
CA TYR A 126 -1.76 -9.18 6.20
C TYR A 126 -1.24 -7.97 5.44
N HIS A 127 -0.98 -6.90 6.16
CA HIS A 127 -0.50 -5.66 5.54
C HIS A 127 0.46 -4.91 6.44
N ASN A 128 1.52 -4.43 5.82
CA ASN A 128 2.51 -3.58 6.45
C ASN A 128 2.07 -2.12 6.35
N HIS A 129 2.26 -1.40 7.44
CA HIS A 129 2.23 0.04 7.49
C HIS A 129 3.64 0.56 7.73
N ILE A 130 4.14 1.38 6.82
CA ILE A 130 5.46 2.00 6.91
C ILE A 130 5.24 3.51 6.94
N VAL A 131 5.49 4.13 8.09
CA VAL A 131 5.36 5.58 8.28
C VAL A 131 6.73 6.17 8.46
N TRP A 132 7.10 7.17 7.65
CA TRP A 132 8.40 7.81 7.78
C TRP A 132 8.31 9.34 7.80
N ASN A 133 9.32 9.94 8.41
CA ASN A 133 9.48 11.39 8.45
C ASN A 133 9.68 11.97 7.04
N SER A 134 9.08 13.11 6.76
CA SER A 134 9.34 13.82 5.50
C SER A 134 10.72 14.47 5.41
N VAL A 135 11.42 14.62 6.54
CA VAL A 135 12.73 15.27 6.61
C VAL A 135 13.80 14.23 6.93
N SER A 136 14.84 14.18 6.11
CA SER A 136 16.00 13.31 6.32
C SER A 136 16.75 13.69 7.60
N MET A 137 17.04 12.71 8.44
CA MET A 137 17.86 12.89 9.64
C MET A 137 19.35 13.07 9.31
N ALA A 138 19.77 12.69 8.10
CA ALA A 138 21.14 12.81 7.67
C ALA A 138 21.50 14.22 7.17
N ASP A 139 20.66 14.80 6.30
CA ASP A 139 20.98 16.07 5.59
C ASP A 139 19.83 17.09 5.60
N GLY A 140 18.70 16.77 6.22
CA GLY A 140 17.54 17.66 6.31
C GLY A 140 16.77 17.84 4.99
N ARG A 141 17.07 17.08 3.94
CA ARG A 141 16.29 17.14 2.70
C ARG A 141 14.90 16.57 2.89
N LYS A 142 13.91 17.18 2.25
CA LYS A 142 12.56 16.65 2.25
C LYS A 142 12.41 15.53 1.22
N TYR A 143 11.79 14.44 1.65
CA TYR A 143 11.32 13.38 0.76
C TYR A 143 10.18 13.92 -0.11
N HIS A 144 10.19 13.59 -1.38
CA HIS A 144 9.14 13.94 -2.34
C HIS A 144 8.61 12.68 -3.01
N SER A 145 7.33 12.45 -2.87
CA SER A 145 6.64 11.38 -3.59
C SER A 145 5.69 11.96 -4.64
N ASN A 146 5.74 11.41 -5.83
CA ASN A 146 4.82 11.69 -6.93
C ASN A 146 4.49 10.39 -7.67
N ALA A 147 3.57 10.44 -8.63
CA ALA A 147 3.17 9.25 -9.37
C ALA A 147 4.36 8.55 -10.06
N LYS A 148 5.35 9.31 -10.57
CA LYS A 148 6.53 8.73 -11.22
C LYS A 148 7.38 7.97 -10.21
N SER A 149 7.78 8.61 -9.09
CA SER A 149 8.60 7.96 -8.05
C SER A 149 7.88 6.75 -7.42
N TYR A 150 6.56 6.83 -7.27
CA TYR A 150 5.77 5.68 -6.80
C TYR A 150 5.98 4.44 -7.69
N TYR A 151 5.83 4.57 -9.01
CA TYR A 151 5.98 3.44 -9.92
C TYR A 151 7.43 3.01 -10.13
N THR A 152 8.38 3.96 -10.20
CA THR A 152 9.78 3.66 -10.52
C THR A 152 10.60 3.20 -9.32
N GLU A 153 10.17 3.52 -8.11
CA GLU A 153 10.89 3.21 -6.87
C GLU A 153 10.06 2.30 -5.96
N ILE A 154 8.96 2.81 -5.38
CA ILE A 154 8.21 2.09 -4.34
C ILE A 154 7.66 0.77 -4.87
N ARG A 155 6.86 0.82 -5.93
CA ARG A 155 6.25 -0.36 -6.50
C ARG A 155 7.28 -1.32 -7.06
N LYS A 156 8.30 -0.81 -7.74
CA LYS A 156 9.38 -1.63 -8.29
C LYS A 156 10.11 -2.42 -7.20
N ILE A 157 10.50 -1.77 -6.10
CA ILE A 157 11.16 -2.44 -4.97
C ILE A 157 10.22 -3.49 -4.35
N SER A 158 8.94 -3.15 -4.14
CA SER A 158 7.95 -4.10 -3.62
C SER A 158 7.78 -5.33 -4.53
N ASP A 159 7.67 -5.13 -5.85
CA ASP A 159 7.55 -6.21 -6.82
C ASP A 159 8.82 -7.09 -6.87
N GLU A 160 10.02 -6.49 -6.76
CA GLU A 160 11.29 -7.22 -6.68
C GLU A 160 11.37 -8.08 -5.40
N LEU A 161 10.91 -7.55 -4.26
CA LEU A 161 10.84 -8.31 -3.02
C LEU A 161 9.83 -9.45 -3.11
N CYS A 162 8.67 -9.21 -3.68
CA CYS A 162 7.68 -10.27 -3.90
C CYS A 162 8.27 -11.41 -4.77
N ARG A 163 8.97 -11.09 -5.86
CA ARG A 163 9.65 -12.10 -6.67
C ARG A 163 10.73 -12.85 -5.89
N LYS A 164 11.53 -12.13 -5.07
CA LYS A 164 12.58 -12.75 -4.22
C LYS A 164 12.00 -13.81 -3.29
N TYR A 165 10.82 -13.56 -2.75
CA TYR A 165 10.14 -14.47 -1.80
C TYR A 165 9.11 -15.39 -2.45
N GLY A 166 9.04 -15.45 -3.78
CA GLY A 166 8.13 -16.34 -4.52
C GLY A 166 6.65 -15.92 -4.42
N LEU A 167 6.37 -14.65 -4.13
CA LEU A 167 5.02 -14.10 -4.01
C LEU A 167 4.51 -13.60 -5.36
N SER A 168 3.19 -13.59 -5.52
CA SER A 168 2.55 -13.05 -6.71
C SER A 168 2.67 -11.51 -6.77
N ILE A 169 2.78 -10.98 -7.98
CA ILE A 169 2.81 -9.54 -8.25
C ILE A 169 1.59 -9.12 -9.07
N ILE A 170 1.24 -7.84 -8.98
CA ILE A 170 0.21 -7.27 -9.86
C ILE A 170 0.88 -6.93 -11.19
N GLU A 171 0.77 -7.81 -12.16
CA GLU A 171 1.11 -7.45 -13.53
C GLU A 171 0.10 -6.41 -14.00
N SER A 172 0.58 -5.22 -14.33
CA SER A 172 -0.27 -4.23 -14.96
C SER A 172 -0.51 -4.68 -16.39
N ASP A 173 -1.58 -5.46 -16.60
CA ASP A 173 -2.22 -5.44 -17.90
C ASP A 173 -2.46 -3.97 -18.25
N GLN A 174 -2.04 -3.53 -19.42
CA GLN A 174 -2.20 -2.13 -19.89
C GLN A 174 -3.68 -1.71 -20.05
N LYS A 175 -4.61 -2.43 -19.44
CA LYS A 175 -6.01 -2.07 -19.37
C LYS A 175 -6.13 -0.82 -18.51
N LYS A 176 -6.50 0.29 -19.13
CA LYS A 176 -6.84 1.54 -18.44
C LYS A 176 -7.75 1.21 -17.26
N SER A 177 -7.39 1.67 -16.06
CA SER A 177 -8.22 1.47 -14.86
C SER A 177 -9.64 1.99 -15.13
N ILE A 178 -10.62 1.12 -14.94
CA ILE A 178 -12.03 1.50 -15.04
C ILE A 178 -12.40 2.24 -13.74
N PRO A 179 -13.05 3.42 -13.80
CA PRO A 179 -13.54 4.10 -12.61
C PRO A 179 -14.40 3.17 -11.75
N TYR A 180 -14.25 3.24 -10.43
CA TYR A 180 -14.98 2.36 -9.49
C TYR A 180 -16.50 2.33 -9.75
N VAL A 181 -17.09 3.48 -10.03
CA VAL A 181 -18.55 3.59 -10.34
C VAL A 181 -18.92 2.76 -11.55
N GLN A 182 -18.08 2.76 -12.59
CA GLN A 182 -18.31 1.96 -13.79
C GLN A 182 -18.09 0.47 -13.52
N TRP A 183 -17.02 0.11 -12.80
CA TRP A 183 -16.76 -1.27 -12.40
C TRP A 183 -17.92 -1.83 -11.56
N LYS A 184 -18.43 -1.07 -10.59
CA LYS A 184 -19.57 -1.45 -9.76
C LYS A 184 -20.83 -1.67 -10.59
N ALA A 185 -21.12 -0.75 -11.52
CA ALA A 185 -22.28 -0.88 -12.40
C ALA A 185 -22.18 -2.15 -13.30
N GLU A 186 -20.99 -2.46 -13.81
CA GLU A 186 -20.74 -3.68 -14.59
C GLU A 186 -20.94 -4.94 -13.74
N GLN A 187 -20.53 -4.95 -12.46
CA GLN A 187 -20.77 -6.08 -11.53
C GLN A 187 -22.26 -6.26 -11.19
N GLU A 188 -23.00 -5.16 -11.09
CA GLU A 188 -24.44 -5.15 -10.83
C GLU A 188 -25.28 -5.41 -12.10
N GLY A 189 -24.66 -5.67 -13.25
CA GLY A 189 -25.33 -5.87 -14.53
C GLY A 189 -26.04 -4.62 -15.08
N LYS A 190 -25.74 -3.44 -14.54
CA LYS A 190 -26.34 -2.18 -14.99
C LYS A 190 -25.66 -1.69 -16.27
N PRO A 191 -26.44 -1.31 -17.30
CA PRO A 191 -25.88 -0.78 -18.54
C PRO A 191 -25.14 0.54 -18.25
N THR A 192 -23.91 0.62 -18.73
CA THR A 192 -23.12 1.84 -18.74
C THR A 192 -23.05 2.38 -20.17
N TRP A 193 -22.82 3.70 -20.36
CA TRP A 193 -22.64 4.27 -21.68
C TRP A 193 -21.54 3.57 -22.48
N ARG A 194 -20.49 3.10 -21.82
CA ARG A 194 -19.40 2.33 -22.45
C ARG A 194 -19.82 0.93 -22.85
N SER A 195 -20.67 0.27 -22.06
CA SER A 195 -21.19 -1.06 -22.45
C SER A 195 -22.17 -0.94 -23.62
N ALA A 196 -22.97 0.11 -23.66
CA ALA A 196 -23.84 0.39 -24.80
C ALA A 196 -23.01 0.60 -26.08
N ILE A 197 -22.02 1.51 -26.07
CA ILE A 197 -21.13 1.73 -27.22
C ILE A 197 -20.42 0.43 -27.66
N ARG A 198 -19.95 -0.40 -26.73
CA ARG A 198 -19.32 -1.67 -27.08
C ARG A 198 -20.29 -2.63 -27.77
N LEU A 199 -21.55 -2.63 -27.35
CA LEU A 199 -22.59 -3.43 -27.99
C LEU A 199 -22.84 -2.93 -29.41
N ASP A 200 -23.05 -1.63 -29.59
CA ASP A 200 -23.28 -1.00 -30.88
C ASP A 200 -22.12 -1.25 -31.87
N ILE A 201 -20.87 -1.12 -31.38
CA ILE A 201 -19.69 -1.45 -32.18
C ILE A 201 -19.69 -2.93 -32.58
N ARG A 202 -20.01 -3.83 -31.65
CA ARG A 202 -20.02 -5.28 -31.92
C ARG A 202 -21.07 -5.63 -32.97
N GLU A 203 -22.28 -5.08 -32.84
CA GLU A 203 -23.36 -5.28 -33.79
C GLU A 203 -23.00 -4.71 -35.16
N SER A 204 -22.47 -3.46 -35.19
CA SER A 204 -22.02 -2.83 -36.45
C SER A 204 -20.89 -3.62 -37.14
N VAL A 205 -19.96 -4.22 -36.38
CA VAL A 205 -18.89 -5.07 -36.95
C VAL A 205 -19.45 -6.37 -37.50
N GLN A 206 -20.42 -6.98 -36.80
CA GLN A 206 -21.06 -8.24 -37.29
C GLN A 206 -21.87 -8.04 -38.54
N GLU A 207 -22.49 -6.87 -38.73
CA GLU A 207 -23.32 -6.54 -39.87
C GLU A 207 -22.51 -5.96 -41.05
N SER A 208 -21.24 -5.64 -40.86
CA SER A 208 -20.40 -4.97 -41.84
C SER A 208 -19.43 -5.90 -42.52
N TYR A 209 -19.39 -5.84 -43.87
CA TYR A 209 -18.41 -6.56 -44.68
C TYR A 209 -17.04 -5.83 -44.77
N SER A 210 -16.96 -4.58 -44.32
CA SER A 210 -15.74 -3.78 -44.31
C SER A 210 -15.72 -2.78 -43.16
N TRP A 211 -14.54 -2.21 -42.84
CA TRP A 211 -14.39 -1.25 -41.76
C TRP A 211 -15.06 0.13 -42.03
N SER A 212 -15.25 0.48 -43.29
CA SER A 212 -15.83 1.77 -43.70
C SER A 212 -17.25 2.03 -43.17
N PRO A 213 -18.22 1.07 -43.22
CA PRO A 213 -19.53 1.25 -42.61
C PRO A 213 -19.50 1.43 -41.09
N VAL A 214 -18.59 0.72 -40.38
CA VAL A 214 -18.46 0.83 -38.90
C VAL A 214 -18.01 2.23 -38.50
N SER A 215 -17.02 2.80 -39.20
CA SER A 215 -16.53 4.15 -38.90
C SER A 215 -17.58 5.23 -39.20
N TYR A 216 -18.40 5.04 -40.21
CA TYR A 216 -19.44 6.00 -40.60
C TYR A 216 -20.57 6.06 -39.55
N THR A 217 -21.04 4.91 -39.06
CA THR A 217 -22.10 4.87 -38.05
C THR A 217 -21.72 5.54 -36.73
N HIS A 218 -20.44 5.51 -36.34
CA HIS A 218 -19.94 6.16 -35.14
C HIS A 218 -19.65 7.65 -35.27
N LEU A 219 -19.40 8.15 -36.48
CA LEU A 219 -19.17 9.57 -36.75
C LEU A 219 -20.47 10.39 -36.88
N THR A 220 -21.61 9.74 -37.03
CA THR A 220 -22.92 10.40 -37.22
C THR A 220 -23.84 10.36 -36.02
N LEU A 221 -23.39 9.85 -34.88
CA LEU A 221 -24.12 9.97 -33.62
C LEU A 221 -24.02 11.40 -33.07
N PRO A 222 -25.14 12.03 -32.66
CA PRO A 222 -25.16 13.40 -32.14
C PRO A 222 -24.42 13.59 -30.84
#